data_c46195f996a294fdfdcfc210a3751f6e
#
_entry.id   c46195f996a294fdfdcfc210a3751f6e
#
_cell.length_a   1.000
_cell.length_b   1.000
_cell.length_c   1.000
_cell.angle_alpha   90.00
_cell.angle_beta   90.00
_cell.angle_gamma   90.00
#
_symmetry.space_group_name_H-M   'P 1'
#
loop_
_entity.id
_entity.type
_entity.pdbx_description
1 polymer ?
#
loop_
_entity_poly.entity_id
_entity_poly.type
_entity_poly.pdbx_seq_one_letter_code
_entity_poly.pdbx_strand_id
1 'polypeptide(L)'
;MSEIQVNTINEYTGASGVTIDGVLLKDGNVDGVDVSAIVSGSLVKLSSATASNSSELLFDNFVDTSTYAYYHIVAENIIPATNGASLYMTFRSGGASGADLNGAYYNMAWQATGTSASSGFDTNNTNTNFAQIGDQISTTAGRAHNGTVKYFPSHGTVNGSYASMNFISFLSNGSIVDRHRGNYLNDTTAATGARIYMSSGNITSGSIHIYGVKK
;
A
#
# COMPACT_ATOMS: atom_id res chain seq x y z
N MET A 1 46.55 11.78 7.78
CA MET A 1 45.66 11.17 6.75
C MET A 1 45.82 12.02 5.49
N SER A 2 46.02 11.38 4.36
CA SER A 2 46.06 12.09 3.06
C SER A 2 44.66 12.02 2.46
N GLU A 3 44.10 13.15 2.08
CA GLU A 3 42.79 13.28 1.45
C GLU A 3 42.98 13.82 0.03
N ILE A 4 42.24 13.23 -0.94
CA ILE A 4 42.17 13.73 -2.30
C ILE A 4 40.78 14.30 -2.49
N GLN A 5 40.69 15.63 -2.66
CA GLN A 5 39.42 16.30 -2.97
C GLN A 5 39.41 16.69 -4.45
N VAL A 6 38.57 16.03 -5.25
CA VAL A 6 38.39 16.29 -6.69
C VAL A 6 36.92 16.32 -7.03
N ASN A 7 36.54 17.21 -7.98
CA ASN A 7 35.15 17.27 -8.47
C ASN A 7 34.81 16.15 -9.47
N THR A 8 35.81 15.60 -10.14
CA THR A 8 35.64 14.57 -11.16
C THR A 8 36.89 13.70 -11.22
N ILE A 9 36.71 12.39 -11.28
CA ILE A 9 37.76 11.42 -11.61
C ILE A 9 37.41 10.80 -12.96
N ASN A 10 38.23 11.01 -13.95
CA ASN A 10 38.06 10.45 -15.30
C ASN A 10 39.04 9.31 -15.54
N GLU A 11 38.63 8.33 -16.34
CA GLU A 11 39.53 7.31 -16.85
C GLU A 11 40.61 7.93 -17.71
N TYR A 12 41.86 7.50 -17.54
CA TYR A 12 42.96 7.91 -18.40
C TYR A 12 43.02 7.10 -19.69
N THR A 13 42.65 5.83 -19.63
CA THR A 13 42.53 4.94 -20.79
C THR A 13 41.12 4.36 -20.85
N GLY A 14 40.40 4.60 -21.95
CA GLY A 14 39.01 4.27 -22.09
C GLY A 14 38.68 2.80 -21.77
N ALA A 15 37.53 2.59 -21.17
CA ALA A 15 36.89 1.31 -20.88
C ALA A 15 37.55 0.40 -19.80
N SER A 16 38.54 0.88 -19.05
CA SER A 16 39.19 0.09 -17.99
C SER A 16 38.60 0.30 -16.59
N GLY A 17 37.84 1.39 -16.38
CA GLY A 17 37.31 1.79 -15.09
C GLY A 17 38.36 2.45 -14.17
N VAL A 18 37.91 2.95 -13.02
CA VAL A 18 38.75 3.56 -11.98
C VAL A 18 38.74 2.65 -10.76
N THR A 19 39.93 2.28 -10.28
CA THR A 19 40.06 1.51 -9.04
C THR A 19 40.47 2.44 -7.90
N ILE A 20 39.69 2.46 -6.83
CA ILE A 20 39.97 3.21 -5.61
C ILE A 20 40.04 2.23 -4.44
N ASP A 21 41.22 2.12 -3.82
CA ASP A 21 41.47 1.23 -2.69
C ASP A 21 40.96 -0.23 -2.92
N GLY A 22 41.23 -0.75 -4.11
CA GLY A 22 40.82 -2.10 -4.50
C GLY A 22 39.37 -2.21 -5.04
N VAL A 23 38.58 -1.15 -4.97
CA VAL A 23 37.20 -1.13 -5.53
C VAL A 23 37.23 -0.62 -6.96
N LEU A 24 36.81 -1.44 -7.92
CA LEU A 24 36.69 -1.07 -9.31
C LEU A 24 35.38 -0.34 -9.60
N LEU A 25 35.45 0.90 -10.14
CA LEU A 25 34.30 1.65 -10.63
C LEU A 25 34.37 1.66 -12.16
N LYS A 26 33.45 0.96 -12.82
CA LYS A 26 33.42 0.82 -14.27
C LYS A 26 32.00 0.69 -14.80
N ASP A 27 31.68 1.45 -15.86
CA ASP A 27 30.42 1.32 -16.62
C ASP A 27 29.15 1.31 -15.74
N GLY A 28 29.12 2.13 -14.68
CA GLY A 28 28.01 2.16 -13.71
C GLY A 28 28.03 1.04 -12.67
N ASN A 29 29.11 0.24 -12.65
CA ASN A 29 29.30 -0.84 -11.68
C ASN A 29 30.32 -0.44 -10.60
N VAL A 30 30.12 -0.98 -9.40
CA VAL A 30 31.10 -0.97 -8.31
C VAL A 30 31.53 -2.41 -8.06
N ASP A 31 32.79 -2.72 -8.30
CA ASP A 31 33.37 -4.07 -8.12
C ASP A 31 32.58 -5.18 -8.86
N GLY A 32 32.14 -4.87 -10.09
CA GLY A 32 31.33 -5.77 -10.92
C GLY A 32 29.84 -5.81 -10.61
N VAL A 33 29.40 -5.10 -9.56
CA VAL A 33 27.97 -5.00 -9.21
C VAL A 33 27.39 -3.76 -9.89
N ASP A 34 26.35 -3.94 -10.71
CA ASP A 34 25.59 -2.82 -11.28
C ASP A 34 24.84 -2.08 -10.18
N VAL A 35 25.36 -0.94 -9.74
CA VAL A 35 24.74 -0.14 -8.69
C VAL A 35 23.44 0.52 -9.13
N SER A 36 23.23 0.68 -10.43
CA SER A 36 21.95 1.15 -10.97
C SER A 36 20.84 0.11 -10.76
N ALA A 37 21.20 -1.16 -10.74
CA ALA A 37 20.30 -2.26 -10.45
C ALA A 37 20.02 -2.41 -8.93
N ILE A 38 20.94 -1.99 -8.06
CA ILE A 38 20.75 -2.05 -6.60
C ILE A 38 19.63 -1.10 -6.14
N VAL A 39 19.45 0.04 -6.83
CA VAL A 39 18.33 0.97 -6.58
C VAL A 39 16.97 0.36 -6.98
N SER A 40 16.99 -0.74 -7.71
CA SER A 40 15.82 -1.49 -8.14
C SER A 40 15.45 -2.60 -7.17
N GLY A 41 15.34 -2.31 -5.86
CA GLY A 41 14.75 -3.27 -4.92
C GLY A 41 13.42 -3.79 -5.48
N SER A 42 13.07 -5.05 -5.20
CA SER A 42 11.80 -5.65 -5.63
C SER A 42 10.57 -4.91 -5.08
N LEU A 43 10.75 -4.09 -4.04
CA LEU A 43 9.72 -3.25 -3.41
C LEU A 43 10.04 -1.77 -3.62
N VAL A 44 9.22 -1.08 -4.41
CA VAL A 44 9.40 0.33 -4.78
C VAL A 44 8.30 1.18 -4.17
N LYS A 45 8.64 2.23 -3.41
CA LYS A 45 7.65 3.19 -2.91
C LYS A 45 7.12 4.05 -4.06
N LEU A 46 5.81 3.98 -4.30
CA LEU A 46 5.15 4.67 -5.41
C LEU A 46 4.45 5.95 -4.95
N SER A 47 3.80 5.91 -3.79
CA SER A 47 3.05 7.04 -3.26
C SER A 47 2.92 6.99 -1.76
N SER A 48 2.62 8.12 -1.13
CA SER A 48 2.24 8.19 0.28
C SER A 48 1.44 9.45 0.58
N ALA A 49 0.53 9.36 1.55
CA ALA A 49 -0.21 10.49 2.08
C ALA A 49 -0.36 10.37 3.59
N THR A 50 -0.30 11.51 4.28
CA THR A 50 -0.57 11.63 5.72
C THR A 50 -1.86 12.41 5.90
N ALA A 51 -2.78 11.84 6.68
CA ALA A 51 -4.05 12.48 6.98
C ALA A 51 -3.87 13.59 8.02
N SER A 52 -4.57 14.71 7.82
CA SER A 52 -4.71 15.81 8.76
C SER A 52 -6.17 16.26 8.72
N ASN A 53 -7.03 15.53 9.45
CA ASN A 53 -8.48 15.71 9.41
C ASN A 53 -9.05 15.65 7.97
N SER A 54 -8.56 14.69 7.19
CA SER A 54 -8.86 14.53 5.77
C SER A 54 -10.13 13.74 5.57
N SER A 55 -11.03 14.20 4.69
CA SER A 55 -12.24 13.45 4.32
C SER A 55 -11.92 12.14 3.61
N GLU A 56 -10.82 12.13 2.88
CA GLU A 56 -10.33 10.99 2.11
C GLU A 56 -8.84 11.16 1.79
N LEU A 57 -8.18 10.07 1.40
CA LEU A 57 -6.85 10.07 0.80
C LEU A 57 -6.95 9.46 -0.60
N LEU A 58 -6.51 10.19 -1.61
CA LEU A 58 -6.55 9.81 -3.01
C LEU A 58 -5.14 9.43 -3.49
N PHE A 59 -5.07 8.31 -4.19
CA PHE A 59 -3.86 7.79 -4.80
C PHE A 59 -4.15 7.43 -6.25
N ASP A 60 -3.76 8.29 -7.16
CA ASP A 60 -4.04 8.11 -8.59
C ASP A 60 -2.78 7.64 -9.33
N ASN A 61 -2.98 6.90 -10.44
CA ASN A 61 -1.94 6.50 -11.38
C ASN A 61 -0.77 5.68 -10.79
N PHE A 62 -0.97 4.94 -9.70
CA PHE A 62 0.09 4.08 -9.18
C PHE A 62 0.08 2.67 -9.79
N VAL A 63 -1.00 2.27 -10.45
CA VAL A 63 -1.13 0.93 -11.02
C VAL A 63 -0.48 0.88 -12.41
N ASP A 64 0.63 0.17 -12.50
CA ASP A 64 1.34 -0.16 -13.74
C ASP A 64 1.58 -1.67 -13.80
N THR A 65 0.70 -2.38 -14.50
CA THR A 65 0.75 -3.84 -14.62
C THR A 65 1.86 -4.34 -15.53
N SER A 66 2.56 -3.47 -16.24
CA SER A 66 3.74 -3.83 -17.03
C SER A 66 4.98 -4.02 -16.16
N THR A 67 5.15 -3.18 -15.17
CA THR A 67 6.31 -3.12 -14.28
C THR A 67 6.14 -3.93 -13.00
N TYR A 68 4.93 -3.87 -12.39
CA TYR A 68 4.69 -4.46 -11.07
C TYR A 68 3.79 -5.70 -11.13
N ALA A 69 4.15 -6.71 -10.34
CA ALA A 69 3.37 -7.94 -10.20
C ALA A 69 2.14 -7.73 -9.30
N TYR A 70 2.32 -6.99 -8.22
CA TYR A 70 1.27 -6.62 -7.26
C TYR A 70 1.70 -5.41 -6.42
N TYR A 71 0.80 -4.92 -5.56
CA TYR A 71 1.04 -3.75 -4.73
C TYR A 71 0.84 -4.06 -3.25
N HIS A 72 1.65 -3.41 -2.40
CA HIS A 72 1.43 -3.32 -0.97
C HIS A 72 0.92 -1.92 -0.61
N ILE A 73 -0.22 -1.85 0.03
CA ILE A 73 -0.79 -0.63 0.62
C ILE A 73 -0.69 -0.81 2.13
N VAL A 74 0.05 0.06 2.79
CA VAL A 74 0.31 0.00 4.24
C VAL A 74 -0.42 1.17 4.89
N ALA A 75 -1.27 0.85 5.87
CA ALA A 75 -1.96 1.81 6.72
C ALA A 75 -1.27 1.86 8.09
N GLU A 76 -0.85 3.05 8.51
CA GLU A 76 -0.12 3.25 9.76
C GLU A 76 -0.82 4.29 10.63
N ASN A 77 -1.13 3.90 11.88
CA ASN A 77 -1.65 4.78 12.92
C ASN A 77 -2.92 5.55 12.51
N ILE A 78 -3.82 4.92 11.76
CA ILE A 78 -5.06 5.53 11.31
C ILE A 78 -6.02 5.72 12.48
N ILE A 79 -6.41 6.96 12.73
CA ILE A 79 -7.37 7.37 13.76
C ILE A 79 -8.53 8.08 13.07
N PRO A 80 -9.80 7.64 13.26
CA PRO A 80 -10.97 8.32 12.72
C PRO A 80 -11.37 9.53 13.58
N ALA A 81 -12.14 10.46 13.00
CA ALA A 81 -12.81 11.53 13.74
C ALA A 81 -14.06 11.02 14.47
N THR A 82 -14.70 9.98 13.95
CA THR A 82 -15.90 9.38 14.55
C THR A 82 -15.57 8.03 15.18
N ASN A 83 -15.86 7.88 16.47
CA ASN A 83 -15.63 6.63 17.20
C ASN A 83 -16.47 5.48 16.63
N GLY A 84 -15.82 4.37 16.33
CA GLY A 84 -16.46 3.21 15.72
C GLY A 84 -16.63 3.30 14.20
N ALA A 85 -16.05 4.30 13.55
CA ALA A 85 -16.00 4.34 12.08
C ALA A 85 -15.07 3.26 11.53
N SER A 86 -15.45 2.72 10.38
CA SER A 86 -14.67 1.72 9.64
C SER A 86 -13.88 2.39 8.52
N LEU A 87 -12.69 1.85 8.20
CA LEU A 87 -11.86 2.32 7.10
C LEU A 87 -12.22 1.55 5.84
N TYR A 88 -12.51 2.28 4.77
CA TYR A 88 -12.91 1.76 3.47
C TYR A 88 -11.88 2.11 2.40
N MET A 89 -11.80 1.25 1.41
CA MET A 89 -11.03 1.47 0.20
C MET A 89 -11.91 1.20 -1.02
N THR A 90 -11.86 2.10 -2.03
CA THR A 90 -12.40 1.86 -3.36
C THR A 90 -11.27 1.98 -4.37
N PHE A 91 -11.28 1.14 -5.39
CA PHE A 91 -10.40 1.31 -6.54
C PHE A 91 -10.98 2.37 -7.47
N ARG A 92 -10.10 3.04 -8.21
CA ARG A 92 -10.44 4.14 -9.10
C ARG A 92 -9.86 3.91 -10.49
N SER A 93 -10.51 4.49 -11.50
CA SER A 93 -10.01 4.54 -12.87
C SER A 93 -9.92 5.99 -13.37
N GLY A 94 -9.10 6.25 -14.39
CA GLY A 94 -9.05 7.56 -15.07
C GLY A 94 -8.16 8.62 -14.39
N GLY A 95 -7.27 8.25 -13.49
CA GLY A 95 -6.30 9.15 -12.87
C GLY A 95 -6.93 10.18 -11.93
N ALA A 96 -6.34 11.39 -11.82
CA ALA A 96 -6.75 12.42 -10.87
C ALA A 96 -8.20 12.91 -11.04
N SER A 97 -8.75 12.84 -12.25
CA SER A 97 -10.17 13.11 -12.53
C SER A 97 -11.02 11.84 -12.51
N GLY A 98 -10.46 10.73 -12.05
CA GLY A 98 -11.06 9.42 -12.11
C GLY A 98 -12.25 9.24 -11.17
N ALA A 99 -13.07 8.27 -11.52
CA ALA A 99 -14.22 7.85 -10.71
C ALA A 99 -13.91 6.57 -9.93
N ASP A 100 -14.60 6.37 -8.82
CA ASP A 100 -14.57 5.10 -8.11
C ASP A 100 -15.17 3.99 -9.00
N LEU A 101 -14.54 2.83 -8.96
CA LEU A 101 -15.07 1.65 -9.61
C LEU A 101 -16.24 1.11 -8.75
N ASN A 102 -17.44 1.19 -9.30
CA ASN A 102 -18.68 0.83 -8.63
C ASN A 102 -19.10 -0.64 -8.84
N GLY A 103 -18.17 -1.49 -9.22
CA GLY A 103 -18.40 -2.92 -9.32
C GLY A 103 -18.71 -3.54 -7.95
N ALA A 104 -19.22 -4.77 -7.97
CA ALA A 104 -19.50 -5.50 -6.74
C ALA A 104 -18.20 -5.90 -6.03
N TYR A 105 -18.02 -5.43 -4.79
CA TYR A 105 -16.97 -5.89 -3.89
C TYR A 105 -17.49 -7.04 -3.05
N TYR A 106 -16.87 -8.20 -3.18
CA TYR A 106 -17.15 -9.36 -2.35
C TYR A 106 -16.13 -9.47 -1.25
N ASN A 107 -16.58 -9.43 0.01
CA ASN A 107 -15.73 -9.43 1.18
C ASN A 107 -15.85 -10.77 1.92
N MET A 108 -14.72 -11.42 2.24
CA MET A 108 -14.64 -12.57 3.13
C MET A 108 -13.69 -12.22 4.27
N ALA A 109 -14.04 -12.55 5.50
CA ALA A 109 -13.21 -12.25 6.65
C ALA A 109 -13.06 -13.42 7.60
N TRP A 110 -11.87 -13.57 8.18
CA TRP A 110 -11.61 -14.27 9.41
C TRP A 110 -11.15 -13.27 10.46
N GLN A 111 -11.61 -13.42 11.70
CA GLN A 111 -11.26 -12.51 12.78
C GLN A 111 -10.98 -13.24 14.09
N ALA A 112 -10.08 -12.65 14.90
CA ALA A 112 -9.90 -12.96 16.31
C ALA A 112 -10.07 -11.68 17.13
N THR A 113 -10.79 -11.75 18.26
CA THR A 113 -11.06 -10.60 19.13
C THR A 113 -10.48 -10.87 20.52
N GLY A 114 -9.65 -9.94 21.01
CA GLY A 114 -8.79 -10.11 22.18
C GLY A 114 -9.44 -9.94 23.57
N THR A 115 -10.76 -9.68 23.69
CA THR A 115 -11.43 -9.57 25.02
C THR A 115 -12.30 -10.76 25.38
N SER A 116 -12.61 -11.57 24.42
CA SER A 116 -13.21 -12.91 24.58
C SER A 116 -12.71 -13.71 23.40
N ALA A 117 -12.16 -14.88 23.64
CA ALA A 117 -11.60 -15.76 22.61
C ALA A 117 -12.69 -16.25 21.64
N SER A 118 -13.33 -15.33 20.93
CA SER A 118 -14.24 -15.63 19.84
C SER A 118 -13.49 -15.48 18.53
N SER A 119 -13.13 -16.58 17.91
CA SER A 119 -12.71 -16.65 16.53
C SER A 119 -13.91 -17.04 15.68
N GLY A 120 -14.10 -16.40 14.55
CA GLY A 120 -15.21 -16.71 13.66
C GLY A 120 -14.90 -16.33 12.21
N PHE A 121 -15.54 -17.04 11.28
CA PHE A 121 -15.62 -16.59 9.90
C PHE A 121 -16.77 -15.59 9.79
N ASP A 122 -16.47 -14.39 9.34
CA ASP A 122 -17.47 -13.43 8.93
C ASP A 122 -17.64 -13.59 7.39
N THR A 123 -18.68 -14.31 7.01
CA THR A 123 -19.03 -14.50 5.59
C THR A 123 -19.92 -13.39 5.09
N ASN A 124 -19.62 -12.14 5.40
CA ASN A 124 -20.30 -11.01 4.79
C ASN A 124 -19.98 -10.94 3.30
N ASN A 125 -20.59 -11.83 2.55
CA ASN A 125 -20.64 -11.83 1.08
C ASN A 125 -21.63 -10.76 0.64
N THR A 126 -21.40 -9.52 1.04
CA THR A 126 -22.24 -8.40 0.68
C THR A 126 -21.67 -7.74 -0.56
N ASN A 127 -22.50 -7.61 -1.58
CA ASN A 127 -22.28 -6.76 -2.72
C ASN A 127 -22.22 -5.30 -2.22
N THR A 128 -21.03 -4.82 -1.90
CA THR A 128 -20.79 -3.46 -1.45
C THR A 128 -20.04 -2.68 -2.52
N ASN A 129 -20.04 -1.36 -2.42
CA ASN A 129 -19.27 -0.49 -3.33
C ASN A 129 -17.86 -0.17 -2.79
N PHE A 130 -17.38 -0.95 -1.82
CA PHE A 130 -16.07 -0.73 -1.17
C PHE A 130 -15.48 -2.02 -0.60
N ALA A 131 -14.17 -2.05 -0.47
CA ALA A 131 -13.42 -2.99 0.35
C ALA A 131 -13.27 -2.44 1.77
N GLN A 132 -13.70 -3.17 2.78
CA GLN A 132 -13.49 -2.76 4.17
C GLN A 132 -12.09 -3.18 4.63
N ILE A 133 -11.22 -2.20 4.90
CA ILE A 133 -9.82 -2.41 5.28
C ILE A 133 -9.54 -2.09 6.76
N GLY A 134 -10.53 -1.67 7.52
CA GLY A 134 -10.51 -1.47 8.98
C GLY A 134 -11.93 -1.48 9.52
N ASP A 135 -12.11 -1.82 10.80
CA ASP A 135 -13.43 -1.99 11.39
C ASP A 135 -13.54 -1.34 12.75
N GLN A 136 -14.64 -0.60 12.97
CA GLN A 136 -15.06 0.00 14.23
C GLN A 136 -13.93 0.66 15.04
N ILE A 137 -13.06 1.43 14.37
CA ILE A 137 -11.82 1.95 14.91
C ILE A 137 -12.08 2.97 16.01
N SER A 138 -11.30 2.90 17.09
CA SER A 138 -11.35 3.85 18.21
C SER A 138 -10.79 5.22 17.83
N THR A 139 -11.38 6.30 18.39
CA THR A 139 -10.82 7.66 18.30
C THR A 139 -9.77 7.94 19.38
N THR A 140 -9.55 7.01 20.32
CA THR A 140 -8.64 7.21 21.45
C THR A 140 -7.18 7.25 20.94
N ALA A 141 -6.44 8.28 21.32
CA ALA A 141 -5.01 8.38 21.02
C ALA A 141 -4.25 7.13 21.50
N GLY A 142 -3.35 6.62 20.67
CA GLY A 142 -2.60 5.38 20.92
C GLY A 142 -3.40 4.09 20.64
N ARG A 143 -4.66 4.18 20.21
CA ARG A 143 -5.51 3.05 19.79
C ARG A 143 -5.83 3.14 18.31
N ALA A 144 -4.79 3.11 17.50
CA ALA A 144 -4.91 3.28 16.06
C ALA A 144 -5.17 1.95 15.33
N HIS A 145 -5.62 2.06 14.10
CA HIS A 145 -5.64 0.97 13.14
C HIS A 145 -4.32 0.92 12.37
N ASN A 146 -3.78 -0.29 12.22
CA ASN A 146 -2.61 -0.59 11.42
C ASN A 146 -2.87 -1.83 10.57
N GLY A 147 -2.42 -1.81 9.32
CA GLY A 147 -2.65 -2.95 8.45
C GLY A 147 -1.99 -2.86 7.10
N THR A 148 -2.09 -3.97 6.37
CA THR A 148 -1.57 -4.09 5.01
C THR A 148 -2.62 -4.67 4.08
N VAL A 149 -2.63 -4.17 2.85
CA VAL A 149 -3.40 -4.72 1.73
C VAL A 149 -2.43 -5.14 0.64
N LYS A 150 -2.50 -6.40 0.22
CA LYS A 150 -1.87 -6.86 -1.02
C LYS A 150 -2.90 -6.77 -2.13
N TYR A 151 -2.67 -5.90 -3.09
CA TYR A 151 -3.56 -5.69 -4.21
C TYR A 151 -2.98 -6.33 -5.48
N PHE A 152 -3.77 -7.18 -6.10
CA PHE A 152 -3.48 -7.87 -7.36
C PHE A 152 -4.42 -7.31 -8.43
N PRO A 153 -3.94 -6.41 -9.30
CA PRO A 153 -4.78 -5.85 -10.36
C PRO A 153 -5.14 -6.92 -11.39
N SER A 154 -6.31 -6.74 -12.01
CA SER A 154 -6.71 -7.56 -13.15
C SER A 154 -5.71 -7.43 -14.29
N HIS A 155 -5.30 -8.54 -14.87
CA HIS A 155 -4.48 -8.59 -16.08
C HIS A 155 -5.34 -8.99 -17.29
N GLY A 156 -5.54 -8.05 -18.19
CA GLY A 156 -6.18 -8.30 -19.49
C GLY A 156 -7.69 -8.49 -19.41
N THR A 157 -8.23 -9.50 -20.11
CA THR A 157 -9.67 -9.72 -20.30
C THR A 157 -10.36 -10.46 -19.16
N VAL A 158 -9.64 -10.79 -18.10
CA VAL A 158 -10.21 -11.47 -16.94
C VAL A 158 -10.85 -10.43 -16.03
N ASN A 159 -12.11 -10.62 -15.72
CA ASN A 159 -12.87 -9.77 -14.83
C ASN A 159 -12.29 -9.84 -13.41
N GLY A 160 -12.10 -8.68 -12.80
CA GLY A 160 -11.89 -8.55 -11.38
C GLY A 160 -10.46 -8.36 -10.92
N SER A 161 -10.35 -7.61 -9.84
CA SER A 161 -9.14 -7.40 -9.06
C SER A 161 -9.28 -8.07 -7.71
N TYR A 162 -8.17 -8.54 -7.14
CA TYR A 162 -8.15 -9.21 -5.85
C TYR A 162 -7.35 -8.39 -4.85
N ALA A 163 -7.80 -8.38 -3.60
CA ALA A 163 -7.02 -7.85 -2.49
C ALA A 163 -7.05 -8.82 -1.31
N SER A 164 -5.89 -9.04 -0.70
CA SER A 164 -5.74 -9.76 0.57
C SER A 164 -5.28 -8.78 1.62
N MET A 165 -5.92 -8.78 2.77
CA MET A 165 -5.73 -7.77 3.83
C MET A 165 -5.46 -8.43 5.16
N ASN A 166 -4.51 -7.84 5.90
CA ASN A 166 -4.24 -8.17 7.28
C ASN A 166 -4.21 -6.88 8.07
N PHE A 167 -4.98 -6.80 9.15
CA PHE A 167 -4.97 -5.61 9.98
C PHE A 167 -5.30 -5.88 11.45
N ILE A 168 -4.74 -5.03 12.30
CA ILE A 168 -5.04 -4.95 13.72
C ILE A 168 -5.70 -3.60 13.99
N SER A 169 -6.85 -3.63 14.64
CA SER A 169 -7.58 -2.43 15.07
C SER A 169 -7.88 -2.48 16.56
N PHE A 170 -7.76 -1.32 17.20
CA PHE A 170 -8.43 -1.09 18.48
C PHE A 170 -9.85 -0.62 18.19
N LEU A 171 -10.81 -1.39 18.67
CA LEU A 171 -12.24 -1.10 18.49
C LEU A 171 -12.71 0.00 19.43
N SER A 172 -13.82 0.62 19.08
CA SER A 172 -14.49 1.66 19.87
C SER A 172 -14.87 1.21 21.29
N ASN A 173 -15.10 -0.09 21.50
CA ASN A 173 -15.40 -0.71 22.79
C ASN A 173 -14.16 -1.07 23.63
N GLY A 174 -12.94 -0.75 23.13
CA GLY A 174 -11.68 -1.04 23.80
C GLY A 174 -11.07 -2.41 23.51
N SER A 175 -11.73 -3.26 22.73
CA SER A 175 -11.20 -4.55 22.29
C SER A 175 -10.15 -4.38 21.21
N ILE A 176 -9.26 -5.37 21.07
CA ILE A 176 -8.35 -5.50 19.92
C ILE A 176 -8.92 -6.57 19.00
N VAL A 177 -8.94 -6.29 17.72
CA VAL A 177 -9.29 -7.26 16.70
C VAL A 177 -8.13 -7.43 15.71
N ASP A 178 -7.79 -8.68 15.45
CA ASP A 178 -6.93 -9.08 14.32
C ASP A 178 -7.80 -9.69 13.24
N ARG A 179 -7.71 -9.16 12.02
CA ARG A 179 -8.53 -9.59 10.88
C ARG A 179 -7.71 -9.86 9.64
N HIS A 180 -8.08 -10.97 9.01
CA HIS A 180 -7.66 -11.31 7.66
C HIS A 180 -8.86 -11.23 6.74
N ARG A 181 -8.76 -10.45 5.66
CA ARG A 181 -9.84 -10.31 4.68
C ARG A 181 -9.34 -10.62 3.28
N GLY A 182 -10.20 -11.27 2.49
CA GLY A 182 -10.12 -11.35 1.05
C GLY A 182 -11.18 -10.47 0.43
N ASN A 183 -10.82 -9.72 -0.61
CA ASN A 183 -11.76 -8.94 -1.39
C ASN A 183 -11.61 -9.29 -2.87
N TYR A 184 -12.73 -9.33 -3.56
CA TYR A 184 -12.80 -9.45 -5.00
C TYR A 184 -13.67 -8.32 -5.53
N LEU A 185 -13.13 -7.53 -6.44
CA LEU A 185 -13.88 -6.53 -7.20
C LEU A 185 -14.30 -7.13 -8.54
N ASN A 186 -15.58 -7.31 -8.75
CA ASN A 186 -16.15 -7.76 -10.01
C ASN A 186 -16.40 -6.55 -10.93
N ASP A 187 -15.35 -6.07 -11.58
CA ASP A 187 -15.40 -4.98 -12.56
C ASP A 187 -14.41 -5.29 -13.68
N THR A 188 -14.77 -4.98 -14.91
CA THR A 188 -13.90 -5.16 -16.08
C THR A 188 -13.00 -3.95 -16.33
N THR A 189 -13.27 -2.83 -15.67
CA THR A 189 -12.48 -1.60 -15.79
C THR A 189 -11.18 -1.75 -15.05
N ALA A 190 -10.07 -1.47 -15.72
CA ALA A 190 -8.75 -1.48 -15.09
C ALA A 190 -8.65 -0.37 -14.04
N ALA A 191 -8.32 -0.74 -12.81
CA ALA A 191 -8.01 0.23 -11.77
C ALA A 191 -6.66 0.89 -12.06
N THR A 192 -6.60 2.21 -11.90
CA THR A 192 -5.37 3.00 -11.98
C THR A 192 -4.96 3.59 -10.64
N GLY A 193 -5.88 3.60 -9.67
CA GLY A 193 -5.69 4.21 -8.36
C GLY A 193 -6.61 3.65 -7.29
N ALA A 194 -6.58 4.27 -6.11
CA ALA A 194 -7.43 3.94 -4.98
C ALA A 194 -7.82 5.19 -4.19
N ARG A 195 -8.98 5.13 -3.55
CA ARG A 195 -9.46 6.08 -2.55
C ARG A 195 -9.59 5.37 -1.20
N ILE A 196 -9.11 6.01 -0.14
CA ILE A 196 -9.23 5.53 1.23
C ILE A 196 -9.97 6.57 2.06
N TYR A 197 -11.01 6.14 2.77
CA TYR A 197 -11.90 7.05 3.50
C TYR A 197 -12.60 6.32 4.66
N MET A 198 -13.19 7.07 5.57
CA MET A 198 -13.94 6.52 6.70
C MET A 198 -15.41 6.31 6.33
N SER A 199 -16.07 5.33 6.95
CA SER A 199 -17.51 5.11 6.84
C SER A 199 -18.34 6.29 7.36
N SER A 200 -17.76 7.07 8.29
CA SER A 200 -18.32 8.32 8.80
C SER A 200 -17.23 9.23 9.35
N GLY A 201 -17.38 10.54 9.13
CA GLY A 201 -16.40 11.55 9.53
C GLY A 201 -15.10 11.46 8.74
N ASN A 202 -14.07 12.15 9.22
CA ASN A 202 -12.77 12.28 8.58
C ASN A 202 -11.76 11.25 9.13
N ILE A 203 -10.64 11.10 8.43
CA ILE A 203 -9.41 10.48 8.95
C ILE A 203 -8.69 11.59 9.72
N THR A 204 -8.67 11.52 11.06
CA THR A 204 -8.04 12.55 11.90
C THR A 204 -6.54 12.58 11.70
N SER A 205 -5.91 11.40 11.70
CA SER A 205 -4.46 11.25 11.55
C SER A 205 -4.10 9.86 11.05
N GLY A 206 -2.82 9.67 10.72
CA GLY A 206 -2.22 8.44 10.21
C GLY A 206 -1.69 8.60 8.81
N SER A 207 -1.04 7.58 8.31
CA SER A 207 -0.41 7.60 6.98
C SER A 207 -0.75 6.36 6.19
N ILE A 208 -0.82 6.53 4.88
CA ILE A 208 -0.93 5.44 3.91
C ILE A 208 0.29 5.50 3.00
N HIS A 209 0.89 4.34 2.79
CA HIS A 209 2.03 4.17 1.89
C HIS A 209 1.72 3.10 0.85
N ILE A 210 2.05 3.37 -0.41
CA ILE A 210 1.84 2.45 -1.53
C ILE A 210 3.19 2.05 -2.12
N TYR A 211 3.40 0.76 -2.23
CA TYR A 211 4.59 0.15 -2.81
C TYR A 211 4.20 -0.80 -3.95
N GLY A 212 4.97 -0.77 -5.03
CA GLY A 212 4.90 -1.76 -6.10
C GLY A 212 5.96 -2.85 -5.91
N VAL A 213 5.58 -4.09 -6.11
CA VAL A 213 6.52 -5.22 -6.16
C VAL A 213 6.82 -5.52 -7.61
N LYS A 214 8.08 -5.36 -8.02
CA LYS A 214 8.53 -5.63 -9.40
C LYS A 214 8.33 -7.09 -9.77
N LYS A 215 8.10 -7.31 -11.08
CA LYS A 215 8.08 -8.63 -11.70
C LYS A 215 9.47 -9.27 -11.71
#